data_aac2a246de60ac72b38163a27e5010e7
#
_entry.id   aac2a246de60ac72b38163a27e5010e7
#
_cell.length_a   1.000
_cell.length_b   1.000
_cell.length_c   1.000
_cell.angle_alpha   90.00
_cell.angle_beta   90.00
_cell.angle_gamma   90.00
#
_symmetry.space_group_name_H-M   'P 1'
#
loop_
_entity.id
_entity.type
_entity.pdbx_description
1 polymer ?
#
loop_
_entity_poly.entity_id
_entity_poly.type
_entity_poly.pdbx_seq_one_letter_code
_entity_poly.pdbx_strand_id
1 'polypeptide(L)'
;MFGNESTYTDVAIAPYLTYATQAQNGYTVGAGVNIPLDGLFDLTARVKRQKLNVRTAQLEREVKFEEMKKEIILLYATATSQLNILKLNAEALMLANVQYSIAEKDFSNGAIDSGTLSSEKSRQSDAQEKFENSKFELS
;
A
#
# COMPACT_ATOMS: atom_id res chain seq x y z
N MET A 1 -36.78 -37.64 13.04
CA MET A 1 -36.46 -37.83 14.47
C MET A 1 -37.67 -38.45 15.11
N PHE A 2 -37.61 -39.70 15.44
CA PHE A 2 -38.74 -40.45 16.06
C PHE A 2 -38.62 -40.32 17.56
N GLY A 3 -39.50 -39.53 18.15
CA GLY A 3 -39.56 -39.40 19.61
C GLY A 3 -40.67 -40.27 20.16
N ASN A 4 -40.33 -41.15 21.04
CA ASN A 4 -41.28 -41.98 21.81
C ASN A 4 -41.46 -41.30 23.18
N GLU A 5 -42.54 -40.57 23.35
CA GLU A 5 -42.85 -40.01 24.66
C GLU A 5 -43.82 -40.95 25.38
N SER A 6 -43.36 -41.51 26.49
CA SER A 6 -44.21 -42.28 27.42
C SER A 6 -44.63 -41.37 28.57
N THR A 7 -45.92 -41.03 28.62
CA THR A 7 -46.52 -40.29 29.75
C THR A 7 -47.03 -41.28 30.79
N TYR A 8 -46.51 -41.20 32.00
CA TYR A 8 -47.02 -41.96 33.15
C TYR A 8 -48.05 -41.10 33.90
N THR A 9 -49.25 -41.62 33.98
CA THR A 9 -50.27 -40.97 34.80
C THR A 9 -50.50 -41.84 36.02
N ASP A 10 -50.21 -41.30 37.18
CA ASP A 10 -50.38 -41.96 38.47
C ASP A 10 -51.78 -41.69 39.04
N VAL A 11 -52.63 -42.71 39.10
CA VAL A 11 -53.98 -42.59 39.65
C VAL A 11 -54.01 -43.40 40.96
N ALA A 12 -53.93 -42.66 42.08
CA ALA A 12 -54.05 -43.26 43.41
C ALA A 12 -55.50 -43.47 43.82
N ILE A 13 -55.96 -44.76 43.83
CA ILE A 13 -57.21 -45.17 44.50
C ILE A 13 -56.81 -46.03 45.67
N ALA A 14 -57.08 -45.55 46.91
CA ALA A 14 -56.82 -46.32 48.11
C ALA A 14 -57.74 -47.52 48.13
N PRO A 15 -57.29 -48.70 48.61
CA PRO A 15 -56.01 -49.02 49.25
C PRO A 15 -54.98 -49.72 48.35
N TYR A 16 -55.16 -49.74 47.01
CA TYR A 16 -54.24 -50.44 46.10
C TYR A 16 -53.75 -49.54 44.99
N LEU A 17 -52.46 -49.45 44.79
CA LEU A 17 -51.83 -48.78 43.68
C LEU A 17 -52.01 -49.64 42.43
N THR A 18 -52.82 -49.17 41.47
CA THR A 18 -52.95 -49.83 40.18
C THR A 18 -52.21 -48.95 39.15
N TYR A 19 -51.12 -49.47 38.60
CA TYR A 19 -50.41 -48.82 37.52
C TYR A 19 -51.09 -49.16 36.20
N ALA A 20 -51.76 -48.19 35.62
CA ALA A 20 -52.26 -48.30 34.24
C ALA A 20 -51.29 -47.68 33.29
N THR A 21 -50.54 -48.49 32.55
CA THR A 21 -49.73 -48.07 31.45
C THR A 21 -50.59 -47.96 30.19
N GLN A 22 -50.92 -46.76 29.79
CA GLN A 22 -51.56 -46.54 28.52
C GLN A 22 -50.47 -46.14 27.49
N ALA A 23 -50.09 -47.09 26.67
CA ALA A 23 -49.15 -46.84 25.56
C ALA A 23 -49.92 -46.18 24.42
N GLN A 24 -49.77 -44.88 24.26
CA GLN A 24 -50.35 -44.13 23.16
C GLN A 24 -49.26 -44.01 22.06
N ASN A 25 -49.38 -44.88 21.03
CA ASN A 25 -48.49 -44.77 19.86
C ASN A 25 -49.02 -43.67 18.92
N GLY A 26 -48.49 -42.49 19.10
CA GLY A 26 -48.76 -41.37 18.18
C GLY A 26 -47.59 -41.16 17.23
N TYR A 27 -47.76 -41.37 15.93
CA TYR A 27 -46.79 -41.01 14.92
C TYR A 27 -47.13 -39.63 14.39
N THR A 28 -46.28 -38.64 14.67
CA THR A 28 -46.41 -37.29 14.08
C THR A 28 -45.33 -37.14 12.98
N VAL A 29 -45.76 -37.23 11.72
CA VAL A 29 -44.90 -36.93 10.59
C VAL A 29 -45.10 -35.47 10.25
N GLY A 30 -44.16 -34.63 10.68
CA GLY A 30 -44.14 -33.19 10.35
C GLY A 30 -43.02 -32.93 9.35
N ALA A 31 -43.34 -32.55 8.12
CA ALA A 31 -42.39 -31.96 7.18
C ALA A 31 -42.46 -30.43 7.36
N GLY A 32 -41.53 -29.86 8.11
CA GLY A 32 -41.40 -28.41 8.27
C GLY A 32 -40.38 -27.86 7.29
N VAL A 33 -40.80 -27.04 6.33
CA VAL A 33 -39.88 -26.23 5.51
C VAL A 33 -39.63 -24.94 6.30
N ASN A 34 -38.49 -24.85 6.95
CA ASN A 34 -38.06 -23.64 7.63
C ASN A 34 -37.35 -22.74 6.60
N ILE A 35 -38.09 -21.79 6.02
CA ILE A 35 -37.51 -20.77 5.13
C ILE A 35 -37.17 -19.58 6.04
N PRO A 36 -35.88 -19.31 6.33
CA PRO A 36 -35.50 -18.09 7.07
C PRO A 36 -35.73 -16.90 6.16
N LEU A 37 -36.88 -16.24 6.32
CA LEU A 37 -37.22 -15.04 5.55
C LEU A 37 -36.21 -13.91 5.76
N ASP A 38 -35.57 -13.85 6.91
CA ASP A 38 -34.47 -12.92 7.20
C ASP A 38 -33.26 -13.12 6.27
N GLY A 39 -32.99 -14.37 5.84
CA GLY A 39 -31.93 -14.71 4.90
C GLY A 39 -32.16 -14.22 3.47
N LEU A 40 -33.42 -14.11 3.03
CA LEU A 40 -33.77 -13.68 1.67
C LEU A 40 -33.54 -12.17 1.48
N PHE A 41 -33.83 -11.35 2.48
CA PHE A 41 -33.54 -9.90 2.46
C PHE A 41 -32.06 -9.63 2.62
N ASP A 42 -31.34 -10.41 3.45
CA ASP A 42 -29.91 -10.30 3.65
C ASP A 42 -29.10 -10.71 2.39
N LEU A 43 -29.57 -11.71 1.63
CA LEU A 43 -28.94 -12.13 0.37
C LEU A 43 -28.91 -10.97 -0.66
N THR A 44 -30.03 -10.24 -0.79
CA THR A 44 -30.10 -9.10 -1.71
C THR A 44 -29.15 -7.96 -1.28
N ALA A 45 -29.09 -7.69 0.03
CA ALA A 45 -28.17 -6.71 0.58
C ALA A 45 -26.70 -7.13 0.42
N ARG A 46 -26.38 -8.41 0.62
CA ARG A 46 -25.03 -8.97 0.41
C ARG A 46 -24.60 -8.88 -1.04
N VAL A 47 -25.45 -9.26 -1.99
CA VAL A 47 -25.16 -9.14 -3.42
C VAL A 47 -24.92 -7.69 -3.84
N LYS A 48 -25.70 -6.76 -3.30
CA LYS A 48 -25.54 -5.33 -3.55
C LYS A 48 -24.20 -4.80 -2.98
N ARG A 49 -23.86 -5.20 -1.75
CA ARG A 49 -22.54 -4.88 -1.14
C ARG A 49 -21.39 -5.46 -1.94
N GLN A 50 -21.49 -6.71 -2.38
CA GLN A 50 -20.46 -7.34 -3.21
C GLN A 50 -20.27 -6.60 -4.55
N LYS A 51 -21.35 -6.21 -5.23
CA LYS A 51 -21.26 -5.41 -6.47
C LYS A 51 -20.61 -4.05 -6.23
N LEU A 52 -20.93 -3.39 -5.11
CA LEU A 52 -20.31 -2.13 -4.73
C LEU A 52 -18.82 -2.34 -4.44
N ASN A 53 -18.45 -3.38 -3.70
CA ASN A 53 -17.05 -3.69 -3.39
C ASN A 53 -16.24 -3.95 -4.67
N VAL A 54 -16.79 -4.70 -5.63
CA VAL A 54 -16.14 -4.93 -6.94
C VAL A 54 -15.95 -3.60 -7.68
N ARG A 55 -16.96 -2.73 -7.69
CA ARG A 55 -16.85 -1.43 -8.35
C ARG A 55 -15.85 -0.51 -7.64
N THR A 56 -15.82 -0.52 -6.32
CA THR A 56 -14.82 0.22 -5.54
C THR A 56 -13.42 -0.28 -5.84
N ALA A 57 -13.21 -1.60 -5.87
CA ALA A 57 -11.91 -2.17 -6.21
C ALA A 57 -11.46 -1.84 -7.64
N GLN A 58 -12.39 -1.74 -8.59
CA GLN A 58 -12.08 -1.30 -9.96
C GLN A 58 -11.64 0.17 -9.99
N LEU A 59 -12.37 1.05 -9.30
CA LEU A 59 -12.02 2.48 -9.20
C LEU A 59 -10.70 2.68 -8.47
N GLU A 60 -10.46 1.96 -7.39
CA GLU A 60 -9.17 1.99 -6.68
C GLU A 60 -8.00 1.55 -7.57
N ARG A 61 -8.22 0.56 -8.43
CA ARG A 61 -7.23 0.13 -9.41
C ARG A 61 -6.94 1.24 -10.43
N GLU A 62 -7.97 1.92 -10.93
CA GLU A 62 -7.80 3.04 -11.86
C GLU A 62 -7.05 4.20 -11.21
N VAL A 63 -7.42 4.55 -9.98
CA VAL A 63 -6.72 5.60 -9.21
C VAL A 63 -5.26 5.24 -9.01
N LYS A 64 -4.95 4.02 -8.56
CA LYS A 64 -3.57 3.56 -8.41
C LYS A 64 -2.78 3.56 -9.73
N PHE A 65 -3.44 3.23 -10.84
CA PHE A 65 -2.81 3.28 -12.14
C PHE A 65 -2.45 4.71 -12.57
N GLU A 66 -3.34 5.67 -12.32
CA GLU A 66 -3.07 7.08 -12.58
C GLU A 66 -1.99 7.67 -11.63
N GLU A 67 -1.99 7.23 -10.37
CA GLU A 67 -0.93 7.58 -9.41
C GLU A 67 0.44 7.06 -9.87
N MET A 68 0.53 5.78 -10.28
CA MET A 68 1.77 5.22 -10.83
C MET A 68 2.24 5.95 -12.09
N LYS A 69 1.33 6.33 -12.99
CA LYS A 69 1.70 7.13 -14.17
C LYS A 69 2.30 8.47 -13.76
N LYS A 70 1.68 9.17 -12.82
CA LYS A 70 2.20 10.44 -12.30
C LYS A 70 3.57 10.25 -11.67
N GLU A 71 3.74 9.21 -10.87
CA GLU A 71 5.02 8.89 -10.23
C GLU A 71 6.12 8.63 -11.26
N ILE A 72 5.85 7.82 -12.29
CA ILE A 72 6.79 7.54 -13.37
C ILE A 72 7.18 8.83 -14.10
N ILE A 73 6.21 9.68 -14.45
CA ILE A 73 6.48 10.94 -15.12
C ILE A 73 7.36 11.85 -14.25
N LEU A 74 7.07 11.92 -12.96
CA LEU A 74 7.80 12.73 -11.99
C LEU A 74 9.24 12.21 -11.81
N LEU A 75 9.41 10.90 -11.67
CA LEU A 75 10.73 10.26 -11.59
C LEU A 75 11.54 10.49 -12.87
N TYR A 76 10.92 10.37 -14.03
CA TYR A 76 11.58 10.63 -15.30
C TYR A 76 12.02 12.10 -15.44
N ALA A 77 11.15 13.03 -15.07
CA ALA A 77 11.46 14.46 -15.09
C ALA A 77 12.60 14.79 -14.12
N THR A 78 12.57 14.20 -12.91
CA THR A 78 13.62 14.38 -11.89
C THR A 78 14.96 13.82 -12.40
N ALA A 79 14.97 12.60 -12.91
CA ALA A 79 16.20 11.98 -13.46
C ALA A 79 16.78 12.77 -14.61
N THR A 80 15.94 13.29 -15.52
CA THR A 80 16.38 14.14 -16.63
C THR A 80 16.95 15.45 -16.12
N SER A 81 16.33 16.07 -15.12
CA SER A 81 16.82 17.29 -14.49
C SER A 81 18.18 17.09 -13.83
N GLN A 82 18.33 16.02 -13.03
CA GLN A 82 19.58 15.67 -12.36
C GLN A 82 20.70 15.39 -13.36
N LEU A 83 20.40 14.72 -14.48
CA LEU A 83 21.38 14.47 -15.54
C LEU A 83 21.86 15.78 -16.21
N ASN A 84 20.95 16.75 -16.39
CA ASN A 84 21.33 18.04 -16.91
C ASN A 84 22.19 18.83 -15.91
N ILE A 85 21.86 18.78 -14.62
CA ILE A 85 22.66 19.41 -13.54
C ILE A 85 24.06 18.77 -13.50
N LEU A 86 24.15 17.45 -13.60
CA LEU A 86 25.44 16.77 -13.65
C LEU A 86 26.31 17.23 -14.84
N LYS A 87 25.70 17.38 -16.03
CA LYS A 87 26.41 17.90 -17.20
C LYS A 87 26.92 19.33 -16.98
N LEU A 88 26.08 20.22 -16.46
CA LEU A 88 26.45 21.59 -16.17
C LEU A 88 27.57 21.67 -15.13
N ASN A 89 27.51 20.84 -14.08
CA ASN A 89 28.58 20.79 -13.08
C ASN A 89 29.87 20.20 -13.63
N ALA A 90 29.81 19.23 -14.56
CA ALA A 90 30.97 18.73 -15.27
C ALA A 90 31.67 19.80 -16.13
N GLU A 91 30.87 20.58 -16.86
CA GLU A 91 31.38 21.71 -17.65
C GLU A 91 31.99 22.82 -16.77
N ALA A 92 31.32 23.14 -15.64
CA ALA A 92 31.82 24.10 -14.67
C ALA A 92 33.14 23.63 -14.03
N LEU A 93 33.26 22.34 -13.70
CA LEU A 93 34.51 21.77 -13.18
C LEU A 93 35.62 21.83 -14.24
N MET A 94 35.33 21.50 -15.48
CA MET A 94 36.28 21.60 -16.58
C MET A 94 36.81 23.03 -16.72
N LEU A 95 35.91 24.03 -16.72
CA LEU A 95 36.27 25.43 -16.81
C LEU A 95 37.12 25.88 -15.61
N ALA A 96 36.74 25.50 -14.37
CA ALA A 96 37.47 25.83 -13.16
C ALA A 96 38.87 25.22 -13.15
N ASN A 97 39.05 24.00 -13.68
CA ASN A 97 40.34 23.36 -13.85
C ASN A 97 41.24 24.14 -14.82
N VAL A 98 40.68 24.61 -15.94
CA VAL A 98 41.45 25.40 -16.92
C VAL A 98 41.85 26.76 -16.31
N GLN A 99 40.91 27.44 -15.62
CA GLN A 99 41.18 28.72 -14.95
C GLN A 99 42.27 28.59 -13.89
N TYR A 100 42.21 27.54 -13.07
CA TYR A 100 43.21 27.28 -12.07
C TYR A 100 44.61 27.00 -12.72
N SER A 101 44.64 26.23 -13.81
CA SER A 101 45.89 25.96 -14.54
C SER A 101 46.51 27.23 -15.15
N ILE A 102 45.68 28.18 -15.61
CA ILE A 102 46.15 29.48 -16.09
C ILE A 102 46.70 30.29 -14.91
N ALA A 103 45.94 30.35 -13.79
CA ALA A 103 46.37 31.06 -12.58
C ALA A 103 47.70 30.54 -12.01
N GLU A 104 47.94 29.20 -12.06
CA GLU A 104 49.23 28.62 -11.65
C GLU A 104 50.38 29.13 -12.53
N LYS A 105 50.18 29.23 -13.84
CA LYS A 105 51.22 29.77 -14.78
C LYS A 105 51.42 31.25 -14.51
N ASP A 106 50.40 32.01 -14.34
CA ASP A 106 50.48 33.48 -14.10
C ASP A 106 51.17 33.76 -12.75
N PHE A 107 50.87 32.95 -11.73
CA PHE A 107 51.57 33.07 -10.46
C PHE A 107 53.04 32.72 -10.57
N SER A 108 53.43 31.67 -11.32
CA SER A 108 54.82 31.32 -11.55
C SER A 108 55.57 32.40 -12.35
N ASN A 109 54.86 33.16 -13.19
CA ASN A 109 55.41 34.27 -13.94
C ASN A 109 55.43 35.59 -13.12
N GLY A 110 54.91 35.58 -11.88
CA GLY A 110 54.75 36.76 -11.04
C GLY A 110 53.65 37.76 -11.49
N ALA A 111 52.74 37.30 -12.35
CA ALA A 111 51.66 38.15 -12.88
C ALA A 111 50.49 38.32 -11.88
N ILE A 112 50.30 37.36 -11.00
CA ILE A 112 49.25 37.40 -9.96
C ILE A 112 49.87 37.11 -8.58
N ASP A 113 49.15 37.49 -7.53
CA ASP A 113 49.53 37.26 -6.16
C ASP A 113 49.01 35.89 -5.61
N SER A 114 49.50 35.50 -4.45
CA SER A 114 49.05 34.23 -3.80
C SER A 114 47.59 34.23 -3.41
N GLY A 115 46.98 35.40 -3.09
CA GLY A 115 45.59 35.55 -2.76
C GLY A 115 44.68 35.21 -3.96
N THR A 116 45.04 35.70 -5.14
CA THR A 116 44.35 35.38 -6.40
C THR A 116 44.46 33.89 -6.74
N LEU A 117 45.63 33.29 -6.62
CA LEU A 117 45.81 31.85 -6.85
C LEU A 117 44.96 31.03 -5.85
N SER A 118 44.97 31.39 -4.57
CA SER A 118 44.16 30.73 -3.54
C SER A 118 42.65 30.82 -3.85
N SER A 119 42.19 31.98 -4.36
CA SER A 119 40.80 32.17 -4.76
C SER A 119 40.42 31.24 -5.91
N GLU A 120 41.26 31.11 -6.94
CA GLU A 120 40.99 30.21 -8.06
C GLU A 120 41.05 28.74 -7.64
N LYS A 121 41.91 28.36 -6.68
CA LYS A 121 41.94 27.03 -6.09
C LYS A 121 40.63 26.72 -5.33
N SER A 122 40.10 27.68 -4.55
CA SER A 122 38.81 27.53 -3.87
C SER A 122 37.69 27.28 -4.87
N ARG A 123 37.64 28.07 -5.96
CA ARG A 123 36.63 27.90 -7.03
C ARG A 123 36.71 26.51 -7.69
N GLN A 124 37.92 26.02 -7.91
CA GLN A 124 38.12 24.66 -8.44
C GLN A 124 37.57 23.61 -7.47
N SER A 125 37.87 23.75 -6.16
CA SER A 125 37.39 22.82 -5.12
C SER A 125 35.88 22.85 -4.99
N ASP A 126 35.27 24.03 -5.02
CA ASP A 126 33.80 24.20 -4.99
C ASP A 126 33.12 23.57 -6.21
N ALA A 127 33.72 23.71 -7.40
CA ALA A 127 33.19 23.10 -8.61
C ALA A 127 33.30 21.57 -8.57
N GLN A 128 34.39 21.04 -8.02
CA GLN A 128 34.57 19.63 -7.81
C GLN A 128 33.56 19.04 -6.82
N GLU A 129 33.36 19.73 -5.69
CA GLU A 129 32.36 19.31 -4.71
C GLU A 129 30.95 19.25 -5.30
N LYS A 130 30.54 20.28 -6.07
CA LYS A 130 29.24 20.30 -6.75
C LYS A 130 29.09 19.17 -7.74
N PHE A 131 30.15 18.85 -8.49
CA PHE A 131 30.14 17.73 -9.44
C PHE A 131 29.98 16.38 -8.71
N GLU A 132 30.74 16.13 -7.65
CA GLU A 132 30.65 14.89 -6.88
C GLU A 132 29.28 14.76 -6.17
N ASN A 133 28.72 15.85 -5.64
CA ASN A 133 27.38 15.85 -5.04
C ASN A 133 26.31 15.51 -6.09
N SER A 134 26.36 16.12 -7.28
CA SER A 134 25.40 15.80 -8.34
C SER A 134 25.52 14.38 -8.88
N LYS A 135 26.71 13.80 -8.84
CA LYS A 135 26.93 12.39 -9.18
C LYS A 135 26.35 11.46 -8.13
N PHE A 136 26.48 11.83 -6.86
CA PHE A 136 25.89 11.06 -5.75
C PHE A 136 24.37 11.08 -5.78
N GLU A 137 23.75 12.22 -6.10
CA GLU A 137 22.30 12.33 -6.23
C GLU A 137 21.70 11.48 -7.36
N LEU A 138 22.53 11.11 -8.34
CA LEU A 138 22.10 10.29 -9.48
C LEU A 138 22.29 8.79 -9.24
N SER A 139 23.03 8.39 -8.22
CA SER A 139 23.33 6.98 -7.90
C SER A 139 22.36 6.41 -6.89
#